data_213ab39be2a2fa8953dbfec7639d4c62
#
_entry.id   213ab39be2a2fa8953dbfec7639d4c62
#
_cell.length_a   1.000
_cell.length_b   1.000
_cell.length_c   1.000
_cell.angle_alpha   90.00
_cell.angle_beta   90.00
_cell.angle_gamma   90.00
#
_symmetry.space_group_name_H-M   'P 1'
#
loop_
_entity.id
_entity.type
_entity.pdbx_description
1 polymer ?
#
loop_
_entity_poly.entity_id
_entity_poly.type
_entity_poly.pdbx_seq_one_letter_code
_entity_poly.pdbx_strand_id
1 'polypeptide(L)' 'MTLQRAAQPMPVDIAEILAEQRLRDAYDDRPAYQRNDYLAWIARAKRPETRTKRITQMLDELAEGGVYMGMRHRPSRR' A
#
# COMPACT_ATOMS: atom_id res chain seq x y z
N MET A 1 1.47 -0.74 -28.64
CA MET A 1 1.69 -1.57 -27.55
C MET A 1 1.78 -0.81 -26.24
N THR A 2 1.26 -1.36 -25.27
CA THR A 2 1.18 -0.69 -24.00
C THR A 2 2.33 -1.06 -23.11
N LEU A 3 2.97 -0.08 -22.60
CA LEU A 3 3.99 -0.34 -21.61
C LEU A 3 3.36 -0.33 -20.28
N GLN A 4 3.35 -1.46 -19.64
CA GLN A 4 2.80 -1.54 -18.33
C GLN A 4 3.79 -2.08 -17.38
N ARG A 5 3.83 -1.52 -16.21
CA ARG A 5 4.59 -2.12 -15.16
C ARG A 5 3.94 -3.41 -14.77
N ALA A 6 4.73 -4.38 -14.45
CA ALA A 6 4.21 -5.61 -13.91
C ALA A 6 3.51 -5.31 -12.61
N ALA A 7 2.34 -5.87 -12.42
CA ALA A 7 1.64 -5.71 -11.17
C ALA A 7 2.37 -6.50 -10.10
N GLN A 8 2.48 -5.93 -8.92
CA GLN A 8 3.07 -6.63 -7.80
C GLN A 8 2.04 -7.56 -7.20
N PRO A 9 2.37 -8.82 -6.97
CA PRO A 9 1.42 -9.71 -6.33
C PRO A 9 1.21 -9.30 -4.88
N MET A 10 0.00 -9.53 -4.40
CA MET A 10 -0.33 -9.26 -3.01
C MET A 10 0.14 -10.43 -2.17
N PRO A 11 1.11 -10.21 -1.26
CA PRO A 11 1.51 -11.29 -0.37
C PRO A 11 0.37 -11.69 0.57
N VAL A 12 0.35 -12.95 0.91
CA VAL A 12 -0.72 -13.49 1.74
C VAL A 12 -0.77 -12.79 3.09
N ASP A 13 0.39 -12.55 3.70
CA ASP A 13 0.41 -11.90 5.00
C ASP A 13 -0.13 -10.49 4.95
N ILE A 14 0.11 -9.77 3.88
CA ILE A 14 -0.42 -8.42 3.75
C ILE A 14 -1.93 -8.48 3.54
N ALA A 15 -2.41 -9.43 2.73
CA ALA A 15 -3.84 -9.58 2.55
C ALA A 15 -4.52 -9.87 3.87
N GLU A 16 -3.90 -10.72 4.69
CA GLU A 16 -4.48 -11.07 5.97
C GLU A 16 -4.53 -9.89 6.92
N ILE A 17 -3.46 -9.10 6.97
CA ILE A 17 -3.46 -7.99 7.91
C ILE A 17 -4.41 -6.89 7.47
N LEU A 18 -4.56 -6.70 6.16
CA LEU A 18 -5.55 -5.74 5.68
C LEU A 18 -6.95 -6.15 6.09
N ALA A 19 -7.24 -7.44 6.02
CA ALA A 19 -8.54 -7.95 6.43
C ALA A 19 -8.73 -7.80 7.93
N GLU A 20 -7.71 -8.14 8.70
CA GLU A 20 -7.81 -8.07 10.16
C GLU A 20 -8.03 -6.65 10.64
N GLN A 21 -7.37 -5.69 9.99
CA GLN A 21 -7.45 -4.31 10.39
C GLN A 21 -8.64 -3.60 9.73
N ARG A 22 -9.37 -4.31 8.90
CA ARG A 22 -10.51 -3.76 8.17
C ARG A 22 -10.11 -2.59 7.29
N LEU A 23 -8.94 -2.71 6.66
CA LEU A 23 -8.42 -1.69 5.77
C LEU A 23 -8.41 -2.13 4.31
N ARG A 24 -9.02 -3.28 4.01
CA ARG A 24 -9.00 -3.76 2.63
C ARG A 24 -9.72 -2.82 1.69
N ASP A 25 -10.86 -2.29 2.12
CA ASP A 25 -11.59 -1.36 1.27
C ASP A 25 -10.82 -0.08 1.06
N ALA A 26 -10.16 0.42 2.11
CA ALA A 26 -9.33 1.62 1.97
C ALA A 26 -8.18 1.37 1.00
N TYR A 27 -7.61 0.17 1.04
CA TYR A 27 -6.55 -0.18 0.12
C TYR A 27 -7.09 -0.23 -1.32
N ASP A 28 -8.21 -0.90 -1.51
CA ASP A 28 -8.78 -1.06 -2.84
C ASP A 28 -9.23 0.27 -3.44
N ASP A 29 -9.58 1.24 -2.60
CA ASP A 29 -10.00 2.55 -3.07
C ASP A 29 -8.84 3.39 -3.55
N ARG A 30 -7.60 3.03 -3.22
CA ARG A 30 -6.46 3.78 -3.70
C ARG A 30 -6.28 3.55 -5.19
N PRO A 31 -5.74 4.54 -5.91
CA PRO A 31 -5.46 4.34 -7.34
C PRO A 31 -4.53 3.15 -7.54
N ALA A 32 -4.64 2.52 -8.68
CA ALA A 32 -3.86 1.32 -8.96
C ALA A 32 -2.36 1.56 -8.81
N TYR A 33 -1.88 2.73 -9.24
CA TYR A 33 -0.45 2.98 -9.14
C TYR A 33 0.00 3.07 -7.69
N GLN A 34 -0.83 3.60 -6.80
CA GLN A 34 -0.47 3.66 -5.38
C GLN A 34 -0.44 2.28 -4.77
N ARG A 35 -1.41 1.44 -5.10
CA ARG A 35 -1.42 0.08 -4.58
C ARG A 35 -0.19 -0.68 -5.03
N ASN A 36 0.14 -0.55 -6.30
CA ASN A 36 1.32 -1.23 -6.83
C ASN A 36 2.60 -0.69 -6.19
N ASP A 37 2.67 0.61 -5.99
CA ASP A 37 3.85 1.21 -5.39
C ASP A 37 4.04 0.75 -3.94
N TYR A 38 2.97 0.64 -3.17
CA TYR A 38 3.09 0.13 -1.80
C TYR A 38 3.67 -1.27 -1.80
N LEU A 39 3.12 -2.15 -2.63
CA LEU A 39 3.59 -3.53 -2.62
C LEU A 39 5.01 -3.66 -3.13
N ALA A 40 5.37 -2.89 -4.14
CA ALA A 40 6.73 -2.91 -4.64
C ALA A 40 7.71 -2.38 -3.60
N TRP A 41 7.33 -1.31 -2.94
CA TRP A 41 8.17 -0.70 -1.91
C TRP A 41 8.39 -1.66 -0.74
N ILE A 42 7.32 -2.32 -0.31
CA ILE A 42 7.43 -3.30 0.76
C ILE A 42 8.30 -4.47 0.31
N ALA A 43 8.12 -4.92 -0.93
CA ALA A 43 8.89 -6.05 -1.44
C ALA A 43 10.38 -5.75 -1.56
N ARG A 44 10.74 -4.47 -1.71
CA ARG A 44 12.15 -4.10 -1.82
C ARG A 44 12.88 -4.06 -0.49
N ALA A 45 12.17 -4.19 0.61
CA ALA A 45 12.80 -4.18 1.91
C ALA A 45 13.70 -5.41 2.05
N LYS A 46 14.94 -5.18 2.44
CA LYS A 46 15.90 -6.28 2.53
C LYS A 46 15.91 -6.93 3.89
N ARG A 47 15.47 -6.22 4.91
CA ARG A 47 15.46 -6.74 6.26
C ARG A 47 14.04 -6.92 6.73
N PRO A 48 13.78 -7.93 7.55
CA PRO A 48 12.42 -8.14 8.04
C PRO A 48 11.88 -6.94 8.82
N GLU A 49 12.71 -6.27 9.60
CA GLU A 49 12.22 -5.12 10.35
C GLU A 49 11.88 -3.96 9.44
N THR A 50 12.62 -3.80 8.35
CA THR A 50 12.28 -2.76 7.38
C THR A 50 10.96 -3.08 6.70
N ARG A 51 10.77 -4.35 6.38
CA ARG A 51 9.52 -4.77 5.75
C ARG A 51 8.35 -4.50 6.67
N THR A 52 8.50 -4.83 7.95
CA THR A 52 7.45 -4.60 8.92
C THR A 52 7.14 -3.12 9.06
N LYS A 53 8.17 -2.28 9.10
CA LYS A 53 7.96 -0.85 9.20
C LYS A 53 7.21 -0.31 8.00
N ARG A 54 7.52 -0.80 6.82
CA ARG A 54 6.85 -0.33 5.62
C ARG A 54 5.40 -0.77 5.59
N ILE A 55 5.13 -2.00 6.04
CA ILE A 55 3.74 -2.45 6.14
C ILE A 55 2.97 -1.58 7.13
N THR A 56 3.58 -1.30 8.29
CA THR A 56 2.93 -0.47 9.30
C THR A 56 2.65 0.92 8.75
N GLN A 57 3.60 1.49 8.01
CA GLN A 57 3.37 2.81 7.44
C GLN A 57 2.21 2.78 6.45
N MET A 58 2.15 1.75 5.61
CA MET A 58 1.03 1.63 4.68
C MET A 58 -0.29 1.58 5.45
N LEU A 59 -0.35 0.76 6.49
CA LEU A 59 -1.59 0.62 7.26
C LEU A 59 -1.99 1.94 7.89
N ASP A 60 -1.02 2.66 8.44
CA ASP A 60 -1.30 3.96 9.05
C ASP A 60 -1.81 4.95 8.02
N GLU A 61 -1.22 4.95 6.83
CA GLU A 61 -1.64 5.87 5.77
C GLU A 61 -3.02 5.51 5.25
N LEU A 62 -3.32 4.23 5.15
CA LEU A 62 -4.66 3.82 4.74
C LEU A 62 -5.70 4.24 5.78
N ALA A 63 -5.38 4.12 7.04
CA ALA A 63 -6.30 4.52 8.09
C ALA A 63 -6.49 6.03 8.10
N GLU A 64 -5.42 6.76 7.84
CA GLU A 64 -5.48 8.22 7.79
C GLU A 64 -6.26 8.71 6.60
N GLY A 65 -6.03 8.12 5.45
CA GLY A 65 -6.81 8.41 4.26
C GLY A 65 -6.25 9.51 3.37
N GLY A 66 -5.55 10.46 3.92
CA GLY A 66 -5.05 11.58 3.15
C GLY A 66 -3.55 11.64 3.01
N VAL A 67 -2.88 10.51 3.20
CA VAL A 67 -1.44 10.45 3.18
C VAL A 67 -1.00 9.35 2.25
N TYR A 68 0.05 9.60 1.49
CA TYR A 68 0.60 8.58 0.60
C TYR A 68 2.13 8.72 0.62
N MET A 69 2.79 7.64 1.01
CA MET A 69 4.26 7.56 1.04
C MET A 69 4.86 8.69 1.87
N GLY A 70 4.23 8.95 3.01
CA GLY A 70 4.73 9.96 3.93
C GLY A 70 4.38 11.38 3.56
N MET A 71 3.71 11.58 2.42
CA MET A 71 3.34 12.91 2.00
C MET A 71 1.84 13.09 2.10
N ARG A 72 1.44 14.26 2.54
CA ARG A 72 0.04 14.55 2.59
C ARG A 72 -0.49 14.59 1.17
N HIS A 73 -1.50 13.82 0.95
CA HIS A 73 -2.04 13.65 -0.38
C HIS A 73 -3.49 14.09 -0.37
N ARG A 74 -3.78 15.12 -1.12
CA ARG A 74 -5.14 15.58 -1.17
C ARG A 74 -5.94 14.64 -2.04
N PRO A 75 -6.87 13.94 -1.48
CA PRO A 75 -7.66 13.02 -2.29
C PRO A 75 -8.45 13.83 -3.27
N SER A 76 -8.70 13.21 -4.27
CA SER A 76 -9.48 13.89 -5.22
C SER A 76 -10.79 14.14 -4.62
N ARG A 77 -11.04 14.75 -4.07
CA ARG A 77 -12.03 14.91 -3.36
C ARG A 77 -12.89 15.38 -3.76
N ARG A 78 -12.82 15.05 -3.86
CA ARG A 78 -13.10 15.14 -4.07
C ARG A 78 -13.48 15.49 -4.16
#